data_23ff9f2df08a0f4efef7722dc8f60afc
#
_entry.id   23ff9f2df08a0f4efef7722dc8f60afc
#
_cell.length_a   1.000
_cell.length_b   1.000
_cell.length_c   1.000
_cell.angle_alpha   90.00
_cell.angle_beta   90.00
_cell.angle_gamma   90.00
#
_symmetry.space_group_name_H-M   'P 1'
#
loop_
_entity.id
_entity.type
_entity.pdbx_description
1 polymer ?
#
loop_
_entity_poly.entity_id
_entity_poly.type
_entity_poly.pdbx_seq_one_letter_code
_entity_poly.pdbx_strand_id
1 'polypeptide(L)'
;MKTIREIAITAGTVAALVLLGLSAYLAVNSLMRMQRIAGLTRESSLIHSGISNVQRDLTDMETGQRGYLLTANDSYLQPYTDAKARMTRDFADLRRGLAIRTEQERSVESQVESLGDSKQAEMERSINLRQRGFRRRAFRLVDSNEGMEYMEKARNLLASLSESESTNSMALESERNAILKKALGEIVVANLCLFMVTGCLFGLTRNQRQRLERDAAQSREELALRDLQLARLTSVLSNQARSKTSAIEANARVLLQNYGGFLPRQGQECAEQIKDASVQMERLRQDLVGGSVIEDDEETEKALHAIA
;
A
#
# COMPACT_ATOMS: atom_id res chain seq x y z
N MET A 1 -7.72 32.73 13.16
CA MET A 1 -7.38 31.37 13.65
C MET A 1 -8.03 30.24 12.84
N LYS A 2 -9.23 30.37 12.26
CA LYS A 2 -9.86 29.36 11.39
C LYS A 2 -9.02 29.05 10.13
N THR A 3 -8.55 30.08 9.43
CA THR A 3 -7.75 29.94 8.19
C THR A 3 -6.42 29.20 8.36
N ILE A 4 -5.69 29.42 9.47
CA ILE A 4 -4.41 28.74 9.74
C ILE A 4 -4.60 27.24 9.93
N ARG A 5 -5.71 26.82 10.53
CA ARG A 5 -6.03 25.41 10.76
C ARG A 5 -6.47 24.69 9.49
N GLU A 6 -7.29 25.33 8.67
CA GLU A 6 -7.69 24.77 7.36
C GLU A 6 -6.46 24.59 6.49
N ILE A 7 -5.53 25.54 6.50
CA ILE A 7 -4.24 25.44 5.83
C ILE A 7 -3.42 24.25 6.38
N ALA A 8 -3.40 24.03 7.69
CA ALA A 8 -2.66 22.92 8.30
C ALA A 8 -3.25 21.55 7.92
N ILE A 9 -4.58 21.41 7.87
CA ILE A 9 -5.24 20.16 7.46
C ILE A 9 -5.01 19.90 5.97
N THR A 10 -5.17 20.90 5.11
CA THR A 10 -4.90 20.75 3.66
C THR A 10 -3.44 20.48 3.38
N ALA A 11 -2.51 21.15 4.05
CA ALA A 11 -1.09 20.88 3.93
C ALA A 11 -0.73 19.44 4.39
N GLY A 12 -1.33 18.97 5.49
CA GLY A 12 -1.14 17.62 6.00
C GLY A 12 -1.71 16.54 5.07
N THR A 13 -2.87 16.77 4.45
CA THR A 13 -3.43 15.83 3.44
C THR A 13 -2.58 15.78 2.18
N VAL A 14 -2.08 16.92 1.71
CA VAL A 14 -1.15 16.97 0.57
C VAL A 14 0.15 16.24 0.90
N ALA A 15 0.72 16.47 2.10
CA ALA A 15 1.92 15.77 2.54
C ALA A 15 1.72 14.24 2.60
N ALA A 16 0.57 13.77 3.10
CA ALA A 16 0.23 12.35 3.12
C ALA A 16 0.15 11.74 1.71
N LEU A 17 -0.47 12.45 0.75
CA LEU A 17 -0.55 12.02 -0.65
C LEU A 17 0.83 11.97 -1.32
N VAL A 18 1.69 12.96 -1.05
CA VAL A 18 3.08 12.98 -1.56
C VAL A 18 3.89 11.82 -1.00
N LEU A 19 3.79 11.53 0.31
CA LEU A 19 4.46 10.39 0.94
C LEU A 19 3.97 9.05 0.37
N LEU A 20 2.67 8.92 0.09
CA LEU A 20 2.09 7.75 -0.54
C LEU A 20 2.62 7.55 -1.97
N GLY A 21 2.67 8.62 -2.76
CA GLY A 21 3.25 8.61 -4.10
C GLY A 21 4.74 8.27 -4.10
N LEU A 22 5.50 8.83 -3.15
CA LEU A 22 6.92 8.53 -2.97
C LEU A 22 7.14 7.06 -2.58
N SER A 23 6.35 6.53 -1.65
CA SER A 23 6.41 5.11 -1.24
C SER A 23 6.13 4.18 -2.42
N ALA A 24 5.11 4.47 -3.23
CA ALA A 24 4.79 3.71 -4.44
C ALA A 24 5.93 3.78 -5.48
N TYR A 25 6.51 4.96 -5.69
CA TYR A 25 7.65 5.15 -6.60
C TYR A 25 8.87 4.32 -6.16
N LEU A 26 9.22 4.36 -4.86
CA LEU A 26 10.33 3.59 -4.30
C LEU A 26 10.09 2.08 -4.44
N ALA A 27 8.87 1.61 -4.20
CA ALA A 27 8.50 0.20 -4.37
C ALA A 27 8.65 -0.26 -5.83
N VAL A 28 8.14 0.51 -6.79
CA VAL A 28 8.25 0.19 -8.23
C VAL A 28 9.72 0.20 -8.68
N ASN A 29 10.50 1.20 -8.27
CA ASN A 29 11.91 1.30 -8.62
C ASN A 29 12.72 0.12 -8.04
N SER A 30 12.43 -0.28 -6.81
CA SER A 30 13.01 -1.46 -6.16
C SER A 30 12.67 -2.75 -6.90
N LEU A 31 11.40 -2.91 -7.32
CA LEU A 31 10.94 -4.07 -8.09
C LEU A 31 11.67 -4.18 -9.44
N MET A 32 11.82 -3.07 -10.16
CA MET A 32 12.55 -3.06 -11.43
C MET A 32 14.03 -3.46 -11.26
N ARG A 33 14.68 -3.00 -10.20
CA ARG A 33 16.08 -3.42 -9.88
C ARG A 33 16.14 -4.90 -9.55
N MET A 34 15.20 -5.44 -8.79
CA MET A 34 15.11 -6.88 -8.48
C MET A 34 14.93 -7.74 -9.73
N GLN A 35 14.09 -7.32 -10.68
CA GLN A 35 13.89 -8.03 -11.95
C GLN A 35 15.19 -8.11 -12.77
N ARG A 36 15.97 -7.01 -12.80
CA ARG A 36 17.27 -6.99 -13.49
C ARG A 36 18.24 -8.01 -12.87
N ILE A 37 18.34 -8.05 -11.53
CA ILE A 37 19.23 -9.01 -10.83
C ILE A 37 18.73 -10.44 -11.02
N ALA A 38 17.43 -10.69 -11.01
CA ALA A 38 16.87 -12.02 -11.28
C ALA A 38 17.25 -12.53 -12.68
N GLY A 39 17.30 -11.65 -13.68
CA GLY A 39 17.81 -11.97 -15.02
C GLY A 39 19.27 -12.45 -14.99
N LEU A 40 20.14 -11.66 -14.34
CA LEU A 40 21.57 -11.99 -14.22
C LEU A 40 21.81 -13.29 -13.42
N THR A 41 21.04 -13.54 -12.37
CA THR A 41 21.12 -14.79 -11.59
C THR A 41 20.72 -16.00 -12.41
N ARG A 42 19.73 -15.86 -13.30
CA ARG A 42 19.32 -16.94 -14.21
C ARG A 42 20.43 -17.28 -15.21
N GLU A 43 21.08 -16.28 -15.78
CA GLU A 43 22.21 -16.48 -16.70
C GLU A 43 23.39 -17.15 -15.99
N SER A 44 23.73 -16.74 -14.79
CA SER A 44 24.72 -17.35 -13.92
C SER A 44 24.41 -18.84 -13.68
N SER A 45 23.15 -19.18 -13.41
CA SER A 45 22.70 -20.57 -13.24
C SER A 45 22.85 -21.40 -14.53
N LEU A 46 22.60 -20.80 -15.72
CA LEU A 46 22.80 -21.47 -17.00
C LEU A 46 24.27 -21.78 -17.25
N ILE A 47 25.18 -20.83 -16.94
CA ILE A 47 26.63 -21.06 -17.08
C ILE A 47 27.08 -22.19 -16.15
N HIS A 48 26.69 -22.16 -14.89
CA HIS A 48 27.05 -23.18 -13.91
C HIS A 48 26.56 -24.58 -14.33
N SER A 49 25.30 -24.67 -14.79
CA SER A 49 24.76 -25.93 -15.30
C SER A 49 25.46 -26.40 -16.59
N GLY A 50 25.81 -25.47 -17.49
CA GLY A 50 26.57 -25.76 -18.70
C GLY A 50 27.95 -26.33 -18.41
N ILE A 51 28.71 -25.71 -17.49
CA ILE A 51 30.01 -26.20 -17.02
C ILE A 51 29.88 -27.62 -16.47
N SER A 52 28.91 -27.85 -15.58
CA SER A 52 28.68 -29.16 -14.94
C SER A 52 28.25 -30.23 -15.96
N ASN A 53 27.47 -29.88 -16.95
CA ASN A 53 27.03 -30.80 -18.01
C ASN A 53 28.21 -31.22 -18.89
N VAL A 54 28.98 -30.24 -19.38
CA VAL A 54 30.19 -30.53 -20.19
C VAL A 54 31.17 -31.43 -19.44
N GLN A 55 31.41 -31.13 -18.16
CA GLN A 55 32.30 -31.95 -17.32
C GLN A 55 31.79 -33.38 -17.11
N ARG A 56 30.48 -33.53 -16.91
CA ARG A 56 29.83 -34.85 -16.80
C ARG A 56 29.94 -35.62 -18.13
N ASP A 57 29.65 -34.97 -19.25
CA ASP A 57 29.67 -35.63 -20.55
C ASP A 57 31.09 -36.12 -20.91
N LEU A 58 32.13 -35.32 -20.67
CA LEU A 58 33.52 -35.75 -20.83
C LEU A 58 33.85 -36.95 -19.95
N THR A 59 33.35 -37.00 -18.72
CA THR A 59 33.58 -38.11 -17.78
C THR A 59 32.82 -39.38 -18.19
N ASP A 60 31.54 -39.24 -18.63
CA ASP A 60 30.71 -40.34 -19.09
C ASP A 60 31.32 -40.98 -20.33
N MET A 61 31.83 -40.15 -21.30
CA MET A 61 32.51 -40.63 -22.49
C MET A 61 33.76 -41.43 -22.14
N GLU A 62 34.61 -40.89 -21.23
CA GLU A 62 35.83 -41.59 -20.78
C GLU A 62 35.49 -42.91 -20.08
N THR A 63 34.47 -42.91 -19.22
CA THR A 63 34.02 -44.14 -18.50
C THR A 63 33.52 -45.19 -19.48
N GLY A 64 32.69 -44.80 -20.44
CA GLY A 64 32.21 -45.70 -21.49
C GLY A 64 33.34 -46.28 -22.33
N GLN A 65 34.30 -45.45 -22.79
CA GLN A 65 35.50 -45.88 -23.53
C GLN A 65 36.31 -46.92 -22.75
N ARG A 66 36.67 -46.60 -21.49
CA ARG A 66 37.47 -47.50 -20.63
C ARG A 66 36.78 -48.84 -20.38
N GLY A 67 35.48 -48.83 -20.09
CA GLY A 67 34.67 -50.04 -19.91
C GLY A 67 34.69 -50.92 -21.14
N TYR A 68 34.50 -50.34 -22.31
CA TYR A 68 34.53 -51.06 -23.58
C TYR A 68 35.93 -51.59 -23.91
N LEU A 69 36.98 -50.82 -23.76
CA LEU A 69 38.34 -51.26 -24.03
C LEU A 69 38.75 -52.50 -23.20
N LEU A 70 38.29 -52.56 -21.93
CA LEU A 70 38.58 -53.66 -21.03
C LEU A 70 37.79 -54.92 -21.40
N THR A 71 36.47 -54.79 -21.63
CA THR A 71 35.52 -55.88 -21.72
C THR A 71 35.24 -56.32 -23.17
N ALA A 72 35.37 -55.44 -24.16
CA ALA A 72 34.88 -55.59 -25.54
C ALA A 72 33.35 -55.81 -25.59
N ASN A 73 32.61 -55.41 -24.59
CA ASN A 73 31.16 -55.51 -24.56
C ASN A 73 30.55 -54.14 -24.94
N ASP A 74 29.79 -54.11 -26.04
CA ASP A 74 29.20 -52.88 -26.59
C ASP A 74 28.25 -52.17 -25.61
N SER A 75 27.68 -52.90 -24.63
CA SER A 75 26.84 -52.27 -23.62
C SER A 75 27.57 -51.17 -22.81
N TYR A 76 28.87 -51.28 -22.69
CA TYR A 76 29.69 -50.21 -22.01
C TYR A 76 29.86 -48.96 -22.85
N LEU A 77 29.54 -48.98 -24.15
CA LEU A 77 29.59 -47.79 -25.00
C LEU A 77 28.34 -46.90 -24.86
N GLN A 78 27.31 -47.38 -24.18
CA GLN A 78 26.07 -46.57 -24.02
C GLN A 78 26.36 -45.18 -23.38
N PRO A 79 27.08 -45.06 -22.24
CA PRO A 79 27.42 -43.76 -21.67
C PRO A 79 28.20 -42.84 -22.62
N TYR A 80 29.14 -43.43 -23.39
CA TYR A 80 29.90 -42.70 -24.41
C TYR A 80 29.00 -42.16 -25.52
N THR A 81 28.11 -42.96 -26.03
CA THR A 81 27.22 -42.60 -27.16
C THR A 81 26.24 -41.49 -26.73
N ASP A 82 25.65 -41.65 -25.54
CA ASP A 82 24.69 -40.71 -25.02
C ASP A 82 25.34 -39.35 -24.68
N ALA A 83 26.51 -39.37 -24.05
CA ALA A 83 27.27 -38.16 -23.73
C ALA A 83 27.74 -37.43 -25.00
N LYS A 84 28.25 -38.19 -26.01
CA LYS A 84 28.61 -37.62 -27.32
C LYS A 84 27.43 -36.90 -27.98
N ALA A 85 26.23 -37.50 -27.93
CA ALA A 85 25.02 -36.89 -28.49
C ALA A 85 24.58 -35.61 -27.75
N ARG A 86 24.87 -35.49 -26.45
CA ARG A 86 24.56 -34.27 -25.64
C ARG A 86 25.59 -33.18 -25.80
N MET A 87 26.86 -33.52 -25.97
CA MET A 87 28.03 -32.61 -25.92
C MET A 87 27.85 -31.35 -26.77
N THR A 88 27.41 -31.48 -28.04
CA THR A 88 27.21 -30.32 -28.94
C THR A 88 26.17 -29.34 -28.41
N ARG A 89 25.09 -29.85 -27.82
CA ARG A 89 24.03 -29.04 -27.26
C ARG A 89 24.52 -28.38 -25.98
N ASP A 90 25.21 -29.10 -25.12
CA ASP A 90 25.67 -28.62 -23.81
C ASP A 90 26.77 -27.55 -23.97
N PHE A 91 27.63 -27.63 -24.99
CA PHE A 91 28.51 -26.55 -25.37
C PHE A 91 27.76 -25.34 -25.94
N ALA A 92 26.75 -25.54 -26.77
CA ALA A 92 25.93 -24.45 -27.30
C ALA A 92 25.17 -23.72 -26.18
N ASP A 93 24.71 -24.43 -25.15
CA ASP A 93 24.04 -23.86 -23.98
C ASP A 93 25.04 -23.05 -23.10
N LEU A 94 26.25 -23.58 -22.87
CA LEU A 94 27.33 -22.90 -22.17
C LEU A 94 27.73 -21.59 -22.92
N ARG A 95 27.92 -21.67 -24.23
CA ARG A 95 28.25 -20.53 -25.10
C ARG A 95 27.18 -19.43 -25.04
N ARG A 96 25.90 -19.82 -25.05
CA ARG A 96 24.78 -18.85 -24.86
C ARG A 96 24.83 -18.15 -23.51
N GLY A 97 25.12 -18.89 -22.44
CA GLY A 97 25.28 -18.31 -21.11
C GLY A 97 26.45 -17.32 -21.05
N LEU A 98 27.56 -17.62 -21.76
CA LEU A 98 28.77 -16.79 -21.78
C LEU A 98 28.71 -15.62 -22.78
N ALA A 99 27.65 -15.48 -23.57
CA ALA A 99 27.54 -14.45 -24.61
C ALA A 99 27.69 -13.02 -24.07
N ILE A 100 27.27 -12.76 -22.85
CA ILE A 100 27.35 -11.46 -22.17
C ILE A 100 28.59 -11.33 -21.27
N ARG A 101 29.44 -12.36 -21.20
CA ARG A 101 30.63 -12.43 -20.37
C ARG A 101 31.85 -11.85 -21.09
N THR A 102 32.96 -11.81 -20.38
CA THR A 102 34.22 -11.27 -20.89
C THR A 102 34.74 -12.08 -22.07
N GLU A 103 35.56 -11.45 -22.93
CA GLU A 103 36.24 -12.13 -24.04
C GLU A 103 37.12 -13.27 -23.53
N GLN A 104 37.71 -13.10 -22.35
CA GLN A 104 38.56 -14.12 -21.72
C GLN A 104 37.73 -15.37 -21.39
N GLU A 105 36.55 -15.25 -20.78
CA GLU A 105 35.69 -16.39 -20.45
C GLU A 105 35.18 -17.12 -21.72
N ARG A 106 34.84 -16.38 -22.79
CA ARG A 106 34.49 -16.96 -24.07
C ARG A 106 35.68 -17.69 -24.72
N SER A 107 36.88 -17.14 -24.59
CA SER A 107 38.09 -17.81 -25.07
C SER A 107 38.37 -19.09 -24.30
N VAL A 108 38.14 -19.15 -22.99
CA VAL A 108 38.26 -20.37 -22.20
C VAL A 108 37.26 -21.42 -22.66
N GLU A 109 36.00 -21.06 -22.92
CA GLU A 109 34.99 -21.98 -23.43
C GLU A 109 35.41 -22.59 -24.78
N SER A 110 35.90 -21.77 -25.72
CA SER A 110 36.38 -22.25 -27.03
C SER A 110 37.58 -23.20 -26.89
N GLN A 111 38.49 -22.95 -25.93
CA GLN A 111 39.60 -23.85 -25.64
C GLN A 111 39.12 -25.20 -25.08
N VAL A 112 38.14 -25.18 -24.17
CA VAL A 112 37.53 -26.41 -23.61
C VAL A 112 36.85 -27.24 -24.71
N GLU A 113 36.12 -26.59 -25.63
CA GLU A 113 35.48 -27.23 -26.77
C GLU A 113 36.53 -27.93 -27.66
N SER A 114 37.62 -27.23 -28.03
CA SER A 114 38.71 -27.77 -28.81
C SER A 114 39.42 -28.97 -28.15
N LEU A 115 39.62 -28.91 -26.81
CA LEU A 115 40.17 -30.00 -26.01
C LEU A 115 39.19 -31.18 -25.93
N GLY A 116 37.90 -30.92 -25.82
CA GLY A 116 36.83 -31.90 -25.85
C GLY A 116 36.78 -32.67 -27.18
N ASP A 117 36.87 -31.94 -28.30
CA ASP A 117 36.95 -32.54 -29.66
C ASP A 117 38.21 -33.39 -29.80
N SER A 118 39.36 -32.93 -29.32
CA SER A 118 40.61 -33.67 -29.36
C SER A 118 40.52 -34.95 -28.54
N LYS A 119 39.94 -34.88 -27.35
CA LYS A 119 39.70 -36.05 -26.48
C LYS A 119 38.71 -37.02 -27.12
N GLN A 120 37.64 -36.54 -27.71
CA GLN A 120 36.66 -37.36 -28.41
C GLN A 120 37.33 -38.12 -29.58
N ALA A 121 38.16 -37.45 -30.38
CA ALA A 121 38.87 -38.08 -31.49
C ALA A 121 39.86 -39.15 -30.99
N GLU A 122 40.53 -38.98 -29.87
CA GLU A 122 41.37 -39.99 -29.23
C GLU A 122 40.52 -41.20 -28.82
N MET A 123 39.37 -40.99 -28.15
CA MET A 123 38.47 -42.04 -27.72
C MET A 123 37.91 -42.82 -28.91
N GLU A 124 37.48 -42.17 -29.98
CA GLU A 124 36.99 -42.79 -31.21
C GLU A 124 38.08 -43.68 -31.86
N ARG A 125 39.31 -43.18 -31.94
CA ARG A 125 40.44 -43.98 -32.48
C ARG A 125 40.69 -45.24 -31.65
N SER A 126 40.68 -45.16 -30.34
CA SER A 126 40.94 -46.27 -29.43
C SER A 126 39.78 -47.30 -29.47
N ILE A 127 38.54 -46.88 -29.49
CA ILE A 127 37.35 -47.72 -29.64
C ILE A 127 37.41 -48.45 -30.98
N ASN A 128 37.70 -47.76 -32.10
CA ASN A 128 37.77 -48.32 -33.43
C ASN A 128 38.89 -49.40 -33.55
N LEU A 129 40.04 -49.10 -32.94
CA LEU A 129 41.14 -50.12 -32.89
C LEU A 129 40.68 -51.39 -32.15
N ARG A 130 39.95 -51.23 -31.02
CA ARG A 130 39.44 -52.38 -30.25
C ARG A 130 38.38 -53.18 -31.02
N GLN A 131 37.46 -52.47 -31.68
CA GLN A 131 36.43 -53.11 -32.54
C GLN A 131 37.04 -53.92 -33.66
N ARG A 132 38.15 -53.50 -34.28
CA ARG A 132 38.89 -54.18 -35.30
C ARG A 132 39.79 -55.32 -34.79
N GLY A 133 39.76 -55.59 -33.46
CA GLY A 133 40.57 -56.66 -32.86
C GLY A 133 41.98 -56.22 -32.48
N PHE A 134 42.40 -54.98 -32.72
CA PHE A 134 43.76 -54.49 -32.44
C PHE A 134 43.91 -54.07 -30.98
N ARG A 135 43.59 -54.96 -30.06
CA ARG A 135 43.60 -54.66 -28.58
C ARG A 135 44.89 -53.99 -28.13
N ARG A 136 46.06 -54.51 -28.45
CA ARG A 136 47.35 -53.98 -28.02
C ARG A 136 47.59 -52.53 -28.53
N ARG A 137 47.10 -52.21 -29.74
CA ARG A 137 47.22 -50.84 -30.28
C ARG A 137 46.27 -49.88 -29.60
N ALA A 138 45.04 -50.34 -29.31
CA ALA A 138 44.07 -49.53 -28.57
C ALA A 138 44.61 -49.16 -27.18
N PHE A 139 45.16 -50.11 -26.43
CA PHE A 139 45.76 -49.82 -25.11
C PHE A 139 46.99 -48.93 -25.19
N ARG A 140 47.89 -49.15 -26.18
CA ARG A 140 49.06 -48.24 -26.36
C ARG A 140 48.63 -46.80 -26.66
N LEU A 141 47.50 -46.56 -27.33
CA LEU A 141 47.01 -45.21 -27.56
C LEU A 141 46.55 -44.56 -26.24
N VAL A 142 45.87 -45.28 -25.36
CA VAL A 142 45.50 -44.80 -24.03
C VAL A 142 46.74 -44.63 -23.14
N ASP A 143 47.70 -45.54 -23.17
CA ASP A 143 48.95 -45.47 -22.42
C ASP A 143 49.88 -44.34 -22.88
N SER A 144 49.62 -43.70 -24.05
CA SER A 144 50.36 -42.53 -24.48
C SER A 144 50.13 -41.30 -23.60
N ASN A 145 49.13 -41.32 -22.75
CA ASN A 145 48.68 -40.25 -21.87
C ASN A 145 48.15 -38.99 -22.62
N GLU A 146 48.08 -38.99 -23.96
CA GLU A 146 47.59 -37.88 -24.77
C GLU A 146 46.14 -37.50 -24.36
N GLY A 147 45.28 -38.52 -24.25
CA GLY A 147 43.89 -38.34 -23.84
C GLY A 147 43.73 -37.88 -22.40
N MET A 148 44.66 -38.28 -21.50
CA MET A 148 44.69 -37.82 -20.11
C MET A 148 45.06 -36.33 -20.05
N GLU A 149 46.02 -35.89 -20.85
CA GLU A 149 46.45 -34.50 -20.91
C GLU A 149 45.34 -33.57 -21.41
N TYR A 150 44.59 -33.97 -22.45
CA TYR A 150 43.39 -33.19 -22.90
C TYR A 150 42.35 -33.08 -21.82
N MET A 151 42.06 -34.15 -21.09
CA MET A 151 41.07 -34.18 -20.04
C MET A 151 41.49 -33.32 -18.85
N GLU A 152 42.75 -33.36 -18.45
CA GLU A 152 43.28 -32.57 -17.35
C GLU A 152 43.24 -31.07 -17.67
N LYS A 153 43.68 -30.68 -18.89
CA LYS A 153 43.58 -29.29 -19.37
C LYS A 153 42.14 -28.80 -19.42
N ALA A 154 41.22 -29.60 -19.95
CA ALA A 154 39.79 -29.23 -20.00
C ALA A 154 39.20 -29.06 -18.61
N ARG A 155 39.49 -29.97 -17.66
CA ARG A 155 39.04 -29.88 -16.28
C ARG A 155 39.57 -28.64 -15.57
N ASN A 156 40.86 -28.30 -15.78
CA ASN A 156 41.47 -27.12 -15.17
C ASN A 156 40.83 -25.84 -15.72
N LEU A 157 40.55 -25.75 -17.01
CA LEU A 157 39.84 -24.60 -17.61
C LEU A 157 38.38 -24.50 -17.13
N LEU A 158 37.67 -25.62 -17.07
CA LEU A 158 36.31 -25.65 -16.55
C LEU A 158 36.26 -25.28 -15.05
N ALA A 159 37.27 -25.69 -14.28
CA ALA A 159 37.39 -25.30 -12.87
C ALA A 159 37.62 -23.79 -12.72
N SER A 160 38.53 -23.20 -13.52
CA SER A 160 38.76 -21.75 -13.49
C SER A 160 37.53 -20.94 -13.91
N LEU A 161 36.76 -21.42 -14.89
CA LEU A 161 35.51 -20.81 -15.30
C LEU A 161 34.44 -20.95 -14.20
N SER A 162 34.37 -22.07 -13.51
CA SER A 162 33.46 -22.30 -12.38
C SER A 162 33.81 -21.40 -11.19
N GLU A 163 35.08 -21.16 -10.90
CA GLU A 163 35.54 -20.26 -9.83
C GLU A 163 35.18 -18.81 -10.16
N SER A 164 35.43 -18.37 -11.38
CA SER A 164 35.02 -17.03 -11.85
C SER A 164 33.52 -16.85 -11.71
N GLU A 165 32.72 -17.81 -12.14
CA GLU A 165 31.26 -17.75 -12.06
C GLU A 165 30.75 -17.80 -10.61
N SER A 166 31.39 -18.58 -9.74
CA SER A 166 31.03 -18.59 -8.31
C SER A 166 31.27 -17.23 -7.67
N THR A 167 32.38 -16.57 -7.99
CA THR A 167 32.70 -15.23 -7.50
C THR A 167 31.66 -14.20 -7.98
N ASN A 168 31.30 -14.26 -9.27
CA ASN A 168 30.25 -13.41 -9.84
C ASN A 168 28.89 -13.65 -9.20
N SER A 169 28.52 -14.89 -8.94
CA SER A 169 27.25 -15.27 -8.27
C SER A 169 27.19 -14.72 -6.85
N MET A 170 28.27 -14.83 -6.07
CA MET A 170 28.34 -14.28 -4.72
C MET A 170 28.22 -12.75 -4.70
N ALA A 171 28.84 -12.07 -5.68
CA ALA A 171 28.70 -10.63 -5.84
C ALA A 171 27.25 -10.22 -6.14
N LEU A 172 26.58 -10.92 -7.06
CA LEU A 172 25.18 -10.70 -7.39
C LEU A 172 24.24 -10.94 -6.21
N GLU A 173 24.49 -12.00 -5.40
CA GLU A 173 23.72 -12.28 -4.18
C GLU A 173 23.91 -11.18 -3.12
N SER A 174 25.14 -10.72 -2.94
CA SER A 174 25.46 -9.61 -2.05
C SER A 174 24.73 -8.33 -2.45
N GLU A 175 24.77 -7.98 -3.75
CA GLU A 175 24.08 -6.83 -4.30
C GLU A 175 22.55 -6.95 -4.14
N ARG A 176 22.00 -8.12 -4.44
CA ARG A 176 20.56 -8.41 -4.25
C ARG A 176 20.14 -8.18 -2.79
N ASN A 177 20.92 -8.72 -1.85
CA ASN A 177 20.62 -8.60 -0.43
C ASN A 177 20.75 -7.14 0.07
N ALA A 178 21.71 -6.39 -0.44
CA ALA A 178 21.86 -4.97 -0.15
C ALA A 178 20.66 -4.14 -0.66
N ILE A 179 20.23 -4.39 -1.90
CA ILE A 179 19.05 -3.73 -2.48
C ILE A 179 17.78 -4.08 -1.69
N LEU A 180 17.59 -5.35 -1.31
CA LEU A 180 16.45 -5.78 -0.50
C LEU A 180 16.41 -5.07 0.86
N LYS A 181 17.53 -5.06 1.59
CA LYS A 181 17.62 -4.38 2.89
C LYS A 181 17.34 -2.89 2.77
N LYS A 182 17.90 -2.24 1.75
CA LYS A 182 17.67 -0.82 1.50
C LYS A 182 16.22 -0.53 1.14
N ALA A 183 15.61 -1.31 0.24
CA ALA A 183 14.21 -1.16 -0.17
C ALA A 183 13.25 -1.36 0.99
N LEU A 184 13.46 -2.39 1.82
CA LEU A 184 12.66 -2.63 3.02
C LEU A 184 12.79 -1.47 4.01
N GLY A 185 13.99 -0.96 4.25
CA GLY A 185 14.23 0.18 5.11
C GLY A 185 13.49 1.44 4.61
N GLU A 186 13.61 1.76 3.34
CA GLU A 186 12.95 2.92 2.73
C GLU A 186 11.41 2.82 2.82
N ILE A 187 10.84 1.64 2.55
CA ILE A 187 9.40 1.40 2.65
C ILE A 187 8.91 1.52 4.10
N VAL A 188 9.63 0.94 5.06
CA VAL A 188 9.28 1.02 6.48
C VAL A 188 9.29 2.47 6.96
N VAL A 189 10.34 3.23 6.65
CA VAL A 189 10.44 4.65 7.03
C VAL A 189 9.33 5.48 6.40
N ALA A 190 9.06 5.30 5.11
CA ALA A 190 7.99 6.02 4.42
C ALA A 190 6.61 5.73 5.02
N ASN A 191 6.31 4.47 5.35
CA ASN A 191 5.06 4.09 6.01
C ASN A 191 4.96 4.61 7.44
N LEU A 192 6.05 4.64 8.20
CA LEU A 192 6.09 5.21 9.54
C LEU A 192 5.79 6.73 9.51
N CYS A 193 6.42 7.45 8.57
CA CYS A 193 6.13 8.88 8.35
C CYS A 193 4.66 9.11 7.97
N LEU A 194 4.12 8.29 7.07
CA LEU A 194 2.71 8.36 6.68
C LEU A 194 1.78 8.13 7.87
N PHE A 195 2.07 7.13 8.71
CA PHE A 195 1.30 6.85 9.91
C PHE A 195 1.35 8.02 10.92
N MET A 196 2.51 8.62 11.10
CA MET A 196 2.67 9.81 11.96
C MET A 196 1.86 11.00 11.46
N VAL A 197 1.90 11.28 10.15
CA VAL A 197 1.14 12.37 9.53
C VAL A 197 -0.37 12.14 9.66
N THR A 198 -0.85 10.94 9.35
CA THR A 198 -2.28 10.59 9.47
C THR A 198 -2.76 10.59 10.92
N GLY A 199 -1.95 10.14 11.87
CA GLY A 199 -2.25 10.21 13.30
C GLY A 199 -2.35 11.66 13.80
N CYS A 200 -1.44 12.52 13.36
CA CYS A 200 -1.48 13.96 13.68
C CYS A 200 -2.74 14.63 13.11
N LEU A 201 -3.08 14.37 11.85
CA LEU A 201 -4.30 14.88 11.21
C LEU A 201 -5.55 14.40 11.93
N PHE A 202 -5.60 13.12 12.32
CA PHE A 202 -6.72 12.58 13.09
C PHE A 202 -6.87 13.27 14.45
N GLY A 203 -5.76 13.50 15.16
CA GLY A 203 -5.75 14.23 16.42
C GLY A 203 -6.27 15.68 16.27
N LEU A 204 -5.83 16.38 15.21
CA LEU A 204 -6.28 17.74 14.92
C LEU A 204 -7.78 17.80 14.60
N THR A 205 -8.28 16.89 13.77
CA THR A 205 -9.71 16.83 13.40
C THR A 205 -10.60 16.46 14.58
N ARG A 206 -10.17 15.50 15.41
CA ARG A 206 -10.89 15.10 16.63
C ARG A 206 -11.00 16.27 17.62
N ASN A 207 -9.89 16.98 17.85
CA ASN A 207 -9.88 18.15 18.75
C ASN A 207 -10.77 19.28 18.20
N GLN A 208 -10.86 19.43 16.88
CA GLN A 208 -11.73 20.40 16.24
C GLN A 208 -13.22 20.06 16.44
N ARG A 209 -13.61 18.80 16.26
CA ARG A 209 -14.99 18.35 16.53
C ARG A 209 -15.40 18.59 17.98
N GLN A 210 -14.56 18.23 18.94
CA GLN A 210 -14.84 18.45 20.36
C GLN A 210 -15.02 19.93 20.72
N ARG A 211 -14.28 20.83 20.08
CA ARG A 211 -14.46 22.29 20.31
C ARG A 211 -15.76 22.79 19.71
N LEU A 212 -16.11 22.38 18.50
CA LEU A 212 -17.38 22.75 17.86
C LEU A 212 -18.58 22.26 18.66
N GLU A 213 -18.51 21.04 19.20
CA GLU A 213 -19.56 20.50 20.08
C GLU A 213 -19.70 21.32 21.39
N ARG A 214 -18.59 21.73 21.99
CA ARG A 214 -18.60 22.60 23.20
C ARG A 214 -19.16 23.97 22.90
N ASP A 215 -18.71 24.61 21.81
CA ASP A 215 -19.21 25.92 21.40
C ASP A 215 -20.71 25.88 21.09
N ALA A 216 -21.17 24.81 20.42
CA ALA A 216 -22.59 24.57 20.14
C ALA A 216 -23.43 24.34 21.43
N ALA A 217 -22.87 23.59 22.39
CA ALA A 217 -23.52 23.36 23.67
C ALA A 217 -23.65 24.66 24.47
N GLN A 218 -22.61 25.47 24.52
CA GLN A 218 -22.66 26.80 25.20
C GLN A 218 -23.67 27.75 24.55
N SER A 219 -23.71 27.79 23.21
CA SER A 219 -24.69 28.64 22.51
C SER A 219 -26.13 28.20 22.76
N ARG A 220 -26.40 26.88 22.88
CA ARG A 220 -27.72 26.35 23.25
C ARG A 220 -28.11 26.74 24.68
N GLU A 221 -27.18 26.66 25.61
CA GLU A 221 -27.41 27.05 27.01
C GLU A 221 -27.71 28.55 27.13
N GLU A 222 -26.96 29.41 26.42
CA GLU A 222 -27.24 30.86 26.37
C GLU A 222 -28.63 31.18 25.78
N LEU A 223 -29.01 30.48 24.70
CA LEU A 223 -30.35 30.66 24.12
C LEU A 223 -31.44 30.23 25.09
N ALA A 224 -31.31 29.07 25.73
CA ALA A 224 -32.28 28.58 26.73
C ALA A 224 -32.43 29.55 27.92
N LEU A 225 -31.32 30.16 28.39
CA LEU A 225 -31.37 31.18 29.43
C LEU A 225 -32.10 32.47 28.98
N ARG A 226 -31.88 32.91 27.74
CA ARG A 226 -32.58 34.06 27.16
C ARG A 226 -34.07 33.80 27.02
N ASP A 227 -34.46 32.61 26.56
CA ASP A 227 -35.85 32.22 26.40
C ASP A 227 -36.57 32.16 27.75
N LEU A 228 -35.93 31.61 28.79
CA LEU A 228 -36.41 31.66 30.17
C LEU A 228 -36.59 33.09 30.72
N GLN A 229 -35.65 33.98 30.42
CA GLN A 229 -35.75 35.38 30.80
C GLN A 229 -36.92 36.09 30.09
N LEU A 230 -37.07 35.86 28.80
CA LEU A 230 -38.18 36.40 28.01
C LEU A 230 -39.53 35.86 28.50
N ALA A 231 -39.67 34.56 28.74
CA ALA A 231 -40.87 33.94 29.29
C ALA A 231 -41.23 34.55 30.68
N ARG A 232 -40.24 34.76 31.54
CA ARG A 232 -40.43 35.38 32.84
C ARG A 232 -40.88 36.84 32.74
N LEU A 233 -40.25 37.64 31.86
CA LEU A 233 -40.65 39.01 31.60
C LEU A 233 -42.06 39.08 31.03
N THR A 234 -42.40 38.24 30.07
CA THR A 234 -43.73 38.17 29.47
C THR A 234 -44.79 37.80 30.53
N SER A 235 -44.51 36.83 31.38
CA SER A 235 -45.44 36.46 32.45
C SER A 235 -45.68 37.58 33.50
N VAL A 236 -44.60 38.27 33.89
CA VAL A 236 -44.71 39.41 34.83
C VAL A 236 -45.50 40.56 34.23
N LEU A 237 -45.16 40.93 32.97
CA LEU A 237 -45.87 42.01 32.27
C LEU A 237 -47.34 41.67 32.02
N SER A 238 -47.63 40.43 31.62
CA SER A 238 -48.99 39.92 31.41
C SER A 238 -49.82 39.98 32.73
N ASN A 239 -49.25 39.51 33.85
CA ASN A 239 -49.92 39.56 35.15
C ASN A 239 -50.18 40.98 35.64
N GLN A 240 -49.18 41.87 35.43
CA GLN A 240 -49.28 43.25 35.83
C GLN A 240 -50.30 44.06 34.98
N ALA A 241 -50.33 43.78 33.66
CA ALA A 241 -51.32 44.33 32.75
C ALA A 241 -52.72 43.86 33.12
N ARG A 242 -52.90 42.53 33.39
CA ARG A 242 -54.17 41.93 33.82
C ARG A 242 -54.74 42.65 35.09
N SER A 243 -53.89 42.77 36.10
CA SER A 243 -54.30 43.37 37.35
C SER A 243 -54.79 44.84 37.16
N LYS A 244 -54.08 45.61 36.36
CA LYS A 244 -54.43 47.01 36.09
C LYS A 244 -55.69 47.15 35.23
N THR A 245 -55.79 46.31 34.16
CA THR A 245 -56.97 46.33 33.28
C THR A 245 -58.22 45.89 34.00
N SER A 246 -58.16 44.87 34.87
CA SER A 246 -59.25 44.40 35.68
C SER A 246 -59.67 45.45 36.72
N ALA A 247 -58.74 46.17 37.31
CA ALA A 247 -59.03 47.27 38.19
C ALA A 247 -59.75 48.50 37.50
N ILE A 248 -59.31 48.80 36.28
CA ILE A 248 -59.92 49.82 35.46
C ILE A 248 -61.38 49.44 35.07
N GLU A 249 -61.56 48.19 34.62
CA GLU A 249 -62.86 47.65 34.32
C GLU A 249 -63.82 47.70 35.54
N ALA A 250 -63.32 47.19 36.69
CA ALA A 250 -64.11 47.21 37.90
C ALA A 250 -64.53 48.65 38.34
N ASN A 251 -63.62 49.59 38.27
CA ASN A 251 -63.93 50.97 38.61
C ASN A 251 -64.94 51.64 37.63
N ALA A 252 -64.76 51.33 36.30
CA ALA A 252 -65.73 51.80 35.29
C ALA A 252 -67.10 51.18 35.53
N ARG A 253 -67.19 49.93 35.90
CA ARG A 253 -68.43 49.20 36.25
C ARG A 253 -69.11 49.76 37.47
N VAL A 254 -68.34 50.06 38.55
CA VAL A 254 -68.87 50.68 39.74
C VAL A 254 -69.42 52.09 39.49
N LEU A 255 -68.72 52.88 38.66
CA LEU A 255 -69.20 54.20 38.23
C LEU A 255 -70.52 54.11 37.48
N LEU A 256 -70.65 53.16 36.56
CA LEU A 256 -71.91 53.00 35.82
C LEU A 256 -73.05 52.43 36.65
N GLN A 257 -72.80 51.50 37.57
CA GLN A 257 -73.86 50.87 38.39
C GLN A 257 -74.32 51.71 39.51
N ASN A 258 -73.42 52.38 40.29
CA ASN A 258 -73.77 53.03 41.49
C ASN A 258 -74.05 54.54 41.31
N TYR A 259 -73.40 55.14 40.26
CA TYR A 259 -73.47 56.63 40.07
C TYR A 259 -74.02 56.98 38.67
N GLY A 260 -74.41 56.01 37.82
CA GLY A 260 -74.86 56.21 36.45
C GLY A 260 -76.03 57.22 36.39
N GLY A 261 -77.00 57.15 37.33
CA GLY A 261 -78.13 58.08 37.40
C GLY A 261 -77.76 59.52 37.76
N PHE A 262 -76.56 59.73 38.29
CA PHE A 262 -76.07 61.10 38.68
C PHE A 262 -75.06 61.67 37.70
N LEU A 263 -74.50 60.88 36.78
CA LEU A 263 -73.56 61.28 35.80
C LEU A 263 -74.21 62.00 34.61
N PRO A 264 -73.64 63.13 34.12
CA PRO A 264 -74.05 63.67 32.83
C PRO A 264 -73.90 62.70 31.72
N ARG A 265 -74.73 62.75 30.67
CA ARG A 265 -74.75 61.80 29.55
C ARG A 265 -73.37 61.59 28.97
N GLN A 266 -72.51 62.62 28.84
CA GLN A 266 -71.13 62.50 28.43
C GLN A 266 -70.26 61.66 29.40
N GLY A 267 -70.51 61.74 30.70
CA GLY A 267 -69.82 60.98 31.73
C GLY A 267 -70.15 59.48 31.69
N GLN A 268 -71.42 59.11 31.37
CA GLN A 268 -71.84 57.79 31.17
C GLN A 268 -71.19 57.17 29.91
N GLU A 269 -71.22 57.90 28.80
CA GLU A 269 -70.53 57.50 27.55
C GLU A 269 -69.03 57.24 27.74
N CYS A 270 -68.31 58.14 28.46
CA CYS A 270 -66.91 57.92 28.77
C CYS A 270 -66.66 56.70 29.66
N ALA A 271 -67.49 56.40 30.66
CA ALA A 271 -67.31 55.25 31.52
C ALA A 271 -67.59 53.89 30.72
N GLU A 272 -68.55 53.91 29.81
CA GLU A 272 -68.77 52.78 28.91
C GLU A 272 -67.60 52.54 27.94
N GLN A 273 -67.04 53.65 27.37
CA GLN A 273 -65.86 53.55 26.50
C GLN A 273 -64.67 53.01 27.27
N ILE A 274 -64.41 53.38 28.51
CA ILE A 274 -63.31 52.84 29.33
C ILE A 274 -63.52 51.37 29.63
N LYS A 275 -64.73 50.97 29.97
CA LYS A 275 -65.05 49.54 30.19
C LYS A 275 -64.81 48.74 28.94
N ASP A 276 -65.28 49.18 27.77
CA ASP A 276 -65.14 48.44 26.52
C ASP A 276 -63.66 48.38 26.07
N ALA A 277 -62.92 49.48 26.25
CA ALA A 277 -61.48 49.51 25.99
C ALA A 277 -60.69 48.48 26.88
N SER A 278 -61.11 48.38 28.16
CA SER A 278 -60.51 47.42 29.12
C SER A 278 -60.77 45.96 28.71
N VAL A 279 -61.97 45.69 28.26
CA VAL A 279 -62.35 44.31 27.73
C VAL A 279 -61.58 44.00 26.45
N GLN A 280 -61.43 44.98 25.54
CA GLN A 280 -60.61 44.78 24.32
C GLN A 280 -59.14 44.54 24.65
N MET A 281 -58.60 45.26 25.59
CA MET A 281 -57.20 45.11 26.05
C MET A 281 -56.95 43.74 26.69
N GLU A 282 -57.91 43.18 27.40
CA GLU A 282 -57.81 41.83 27.98
C GLU A 282 -57.90 40.77 26.89
N ARG A 283 -58.70 40.94 25.86
CA ARG A 283 -58.72 40.04 24.67
C ARG A 283 -57.40 40.06 23.94
N LEU A 284 -56.86 41.23 23.61
CA LEU A 284 -55.54 41.33 22.96
C LEU A 284 -54.43 40.71 23.80
N ARG A 285 -54.49 40.86 25.12
CA ARG A 285 -53.53 40.18 26.00
C ARG A 285 -53.65 38.65 25.96
N GLN A 286 -54.88 38.10 25.93
CA GLN A 286 -55.11 36.66 25.79
C GLN A 286 -54.65 36.13 24.44
N ASP A 287 -54.84 36.86 23.38
CA ASP A 287 -54.38 36.49 22.04
C ASP A 287 -52.85 36.49 21.95
N LEU A 288 -52.19 37.50 22.56
CA LEU A 288 -50.74 37.54 22.61
C LEU A 288 -50.09 36.42 23.47
N VAL A 289 -50.76 36.04 24.57
CA VAL A 289 -50.28 34.91 25.40
C VAL A 289 -50.65 33.57 24.76
N GLY A 290 -51.80 33.45 24.11
CA GLY A 290 -52.25 32.25 23.42
C GLY A 290 -51.48 31.99 22.12
N GLY A 291 -51.12 33.05 21.38
CA GLY A 291 -50.34 32.96 20.16
C GLY A 291 -48.89 32.47 20.39
N SER A 292 -48.27 32.84 21.53
CA SER A 292 -46.93 32.37 21.88
C SER A 292 -46.86 30.88 22.25
N VAL A 293 -47.97 30.25 22.61
CA VAL A 293 -48.02 28.82 22.97
C VAL A 293 -48.20 27.95 21.71
N ILE A 294 -48.82 28.46 20.65
CA ILE A 294 -49.07 27.70 19.43
C ILE A 294 -47.83 27.66 18.51
N GLU A 295 -46.98 28.70 18.49
CA GLU A 295 -45.75 28.72 17.72
C GLU A 295 -44.70 27.74 18.27
N ASP A 296 -44.64 27.52 19.59
CA ASP A 296 -43.67 26.61 20.25
C ASP A 296 -44.00 25.12 19.98
N ASP A 297 -45.28 24.76 19.81
CA ASP A 297 -45.66 23.36 19.50
C ASP A 297 -45.43 22.98 18.02
N GLU A 298 -45.59 23.91 17.08
CA GLU A 298 -45.35 23.66 15.64
C GLU A 298 -43.86 23.60 15.30
N GLU A 299 -43.00 24.38 15.97
CA GLU A 299 -41.53 24.28 15.79
C GLU A 299 -40.95 23.01 16.41
N THR A 300 -41.47 22.58 17.56
CA THR A 300 -41.05 21.33 18.20
C THR A 300 -41.47 20.11 17.39
N GLU A 301 -42.65 20.10 16.77
CA GLU A 301 -43.13 19.01 15.91
C GLU A 301 -42.35 18.94 14.60
N LYS A 302 -42.01 20.08 13.96
CA LYS A 302 -41.15 20.16 12.78
C LYS A 302 -39.71 19.73 13.08
N ALA A 303 -39.18 20.04 14.27
CA ALA A 303 -37.85 19.61 14.67
C ALA A 303 -37.78 18.08 14.96
N LEU A 304 -38.82 17.47 15.50
CA LEU A 304 -38.93 16.02 15.70
C LEU A 304 -39.07 15.25 14.37
N HIS A 305 -39.79 15.82 13.38
CA HIS A 305 -39.91 15.19 12.05
C HIS A 305 -38.64 15.29 11.20
N ALA A 306 -37.73 16.21 11.50
CA ALA A 306 -36.43 16.38 10.81
C ALA A 306 -35.33 15.44 11.35
N ILE A 307 -35.56 14.76 12.47
CA ILE A 307 -34.61 13.86 13.16
C ILE A 307 -34.97 12.36 12.97
N ALA A 308 -36.21 12.06 12.50
CA ALA A 308 -36.66 10.72 12.14
C ALA A 308 -36.41 10.41 10.65
#